data_6c8d4a0ed7bb2d1d6fdeae045a8cddfb
#
_entry.id   6c8d4a0ed7bb2d1d6fdeae045a8cddfb
#
_cell.length_a   1.000
_cell.length_b   1.000
_cell.length_c   1.000
_cell.angle_alpha   90.00
_cell.angle_beta   90.00
_cell.angle_gamma   90.00
#
_symmetry.space_group_name_H-M   'P 1'
#
loop_
_entity.id
_entity.type
_entity.pdbx_description
1 polymer ?
#
loop_
_entity_poly.entity_id
_entity_poly.type
_entity_poly.pdbx_seq_one_letter_code
_entity_poly.pdbx_strand_id
1 'polypeptide(L)'
;MQSMVNFVTLHLIKFTINYMEALTFDTTEKILLAATGVLFVIQILYYFCLYNRIHLHNRAVKRSNVHFSQELPPVSVIICAREESENLRRNLPAVLEQDYPQFEVIVINDGDTDESEDYLTLLEEKYPHLYHSFVPDSSRYISRKKLAVTLGIKASKYDWLVFTEANCQP
;
A
#
# COMPACT_ATOMS: atom_id res chain seq x y z
N MET A 1 39.53 -38.30 41.12
CA MET A 1 39.02 -36.98 40.63
C MET A 1 39.67 -36.60 39.30
N GLN A 2 40.99 -36.73 39.11
CA GLN A 2 41.71 -36.42 37.86
C GLN A 2 41.26 -37.23 36.62
N SER A 3 40.91 -38.54 36.79
CA SER A 3 40.49 -39.37 35.67
C SER A 3 39.09 -38.99 35.13
N MET A 4 38.24 -38.48 35.99
CA MET A 4 36.88 -38.10 35.65
C MET A 4 36.88 -36.75 34.87
N VAL A 5 37.76 -35.82 35.26
CA VAL A 5 37.96 -34.56 34.54
C VAL A 5 38.52 -34.82 33.14
N ASN A 6 39.48 -35.72 32.99
CA ASN A 6 40.03 -36.09 31.68
C ASN A 6 39.03 -36.76 30.78
N PHE A 7 38.10 -37.58 31.31
CA PHE A 7 37.04 -38.20 30.53
C PHE A 7 36.02 -37.23 30.01
N VAL A 8 35.58 -36.26 30.85
CA VAL A 8 34.64 -35.20 30.48
C VAL A 8 35.25 -34.27 29.41
N THR A 9 36.53 -33.90 29.62
CA THR A 9 37.24 -33.03 28.65
C THR A 9 37.44 -33.71 27.33
N LEU A 10 37.74 -35.02 27.32
CA LEU A 10 37.88 -35.77 26.06
C LEU A 10 36.55 -35.93 25.32
N HIS A 11 35.44 -36.09 26.03
CA HIS A 11 34.10 -36.13 25.44
C HIS A 11 33.67 -34.81 24.88
N LEU A 12 33.93 -33.69 25.56
CA LEU A 12 33.66 -32.34 25.06
C LEU A 12 34.47 -32.03 23.81
N ILE A 13 35.81 -32.39 23.82
CA ILE A 13 36.66 -32.21 22.66
C ILE A 13 36.16 -33.04 21.46
N LYS A 14 35.82 -34.29 21.66
CA LYS A 14 35.24 -35.15 20.59
C LYS A 14 33.90 -34.60 20.07
N PHE A 15 33.04 -34.11 20.96
CA PHE A 15 31.78 -33.52 20.60
C PHE A 15 32.00 -32.25 19.75
N THR A 16 32.95 -31.38 20.17
CA THR A 16 33.28 -30.14 19.44
C THR A 16 33.91 -30.43 18.08
N ILE A 17 34.80 -31.45 17.99
CA ILE A 17 35.43 -31.83 16.71
C ILE A 17 34.37 -32.42 15.77
N ASN A 18 33.46 -33.24 16.26
CA ASN A 18 32.38 -33.84 15.46
C ASN A 18 31.38 -32.77 14.95
N TYR A 19 31.12 -31.75 15.76
CA TYR A 19 30.33 -30.60 15.35
C TYR A 19 31.07 -29.73 14.30
N MET A 20 32.38 -29.55 14.42
CA MET A 20 33.19 -28.84 13.44
C MET A 20 33.30 -29.59 12.12
N GLU A 21 33.39 -30.94 12.14
CA GLU A 21 33.36 -31.77 10.93
C GLU A 21 31.97 -31.75 10.25
N ALA A 22 30.89 -31.72 11.02
CA ALA A 22 29.51 -31.58 10.50
C ALA A 22 29.25 -30.22 9.85
N LEU A 23 30.06 -29.20 10.15
CA LEU A 23 30.01 -27.86 9.54
C LEU A 23 30.93 -27.70 8.32
N THR A 24 31.60 -28.77 7.85
CA THR A 24 32.36 -28.72 6.60
C THR A 24 31.41 -28.74 5.40
N PHE A 25 31.02 -27.55 4.96
CA PHE A 25 30.22 -27.40 3.76
C PHE A 25 30.98 -27.94 2.54
N ASP A 26 30.32 -28.74 1.74
CA ASP A 26 30.81 -29.15 0.43
C ASP A 26 30.99 -27.91 -0.48
N THR A 27 31.78 -28.06 -1.54
CA THR A 27 32.08 -26.96 -2.48
C THR A 27 30.80 -26.37 -3.06
N THR A 28 29.80 -27.19 -3.34
CA THR A 28 28.48 -26.78 -3.84
C THR A 28 27.73 -25.94 -2.82
N GLU A 29 27.73 -26.34 -1.56
CA GLU A 29 27.07 -25.63 -0.45
C GLU A 29 27.75 -24.27 -0.19
N LYS A 30 29.07 -24.19 -0.28
CA LYS A 30 29.80 -22.93 -0.15
C LYS A 30 29.45 -21.96 -1.27
N ILE A 31 29.32 -22.43 -2.50
CA ILE A 31 28.92 -21.62 -3.65
C ILE A 31 27.47 -21.11 -3.44
N LEU A 32 26.58 -21.98 -3.01
CA LEU A 32 25.19 -21.63 -2.75
C LEU A 32 25.06 -20.58 -1.61
N LEU A 33 25.81 -20.78 -0.54
CA LEU A 33 25.86 -19.86 0.60
C LEU A 33 26.39 -18.47 0.16
N ALA A 34 27.47 -18.45 -0.64
CA ALA A 34 28.02 -17.21 -1.16
C ALA A 34 27.03 -16.50 -2.10
N ALA A 35 26.38 -17.23 -2.99
CA ALA A 35 25.35 -16.67 -3.88
C ALA A 35 24.18 -16.08 -3.10
N THR A 36 23.69 -16.81 -2.09
CA THR A 36 22.61 -16.34 -1.19
C THR A 36 23.05 -15.08 -0.44
N GLY A 37 24.27 -15.05 0.09
CA GLY A 37 24.84 -13.87 0.76
C GLY A 37 24.90 -12.64 -0.15
N VAL A 38 25.32 -12.82 -1.40
CA VAL A 38 25.36 -11.73 -2.39
C VAL A 38 23.95 -11.20 -2.68
N LEU A 39 22.98 -12.09 -2.90
CA LEU A 39 21.58 -11.69 -3.13
C LEU A 39 21.01 -10.94 -1.94
N PHE A 40 21.33 -11.39 -0.72
CA PHE A 40 20.87 -10.73 0.50
C PHE A 40 21.47 -9.31 0.65
N VAL A 41 22.74 -9.14 0.33
CA VAL A 41 23.38 -7.81 0.32
C VAL A 41 22.74 -6.90 -0.73
N ILE A 42 22.47 -7.40 -1.93
CA ILE A 42 21.77 -6.64 -2.99
C ILE A 42 20.37 -6.21 -2.51
N GLN A 43 19.66 -7.10 -1.84
CA GLN A 43 18.33 -6.81 -1.31
C GLN A 43 18.37 -5.73 -0.23
N ILE A 44 19.34 -5.81 0.69
CA ILE A 44 19.52 -4.76 1.73
C ILE A 44 19.84 -3.42 1.08
N LEU A 45 20.76 -3.38 0.11
CA LEU A 45 21.10 -2.15 -0.60
C LEU A 45 19.89 -1.56 -1.34
N TYR A 46 19.09 -2.40 -1.99
CA TYR A 46 17.86 -1.98 -2.66
C TYR A 46 16.88 -1.34 -1.67
N TYR A 47 16.60 -1.99 -0.54
CA TYR A 47 15.74 -1.43 0.50
C TYR A 47 16.29 -0.12 1.05
N PHE A 48 17.59 -0.08 1.34
CA PHE A 48 18.22 1.12 1.87
C PHE A 48 18.12 2.30 0.89
N CYS A 49 18.38 2.07 -0.41
CA CYS A 49 18.24 3.09 -1.44
C CYS A 49 16.79 3.58 -1.57
N LEU A 50 15.81 2.66 -1.57
CA LEU A 50 14.40 3.00 -1.72
C LEU A 50 13.88 3.82 -0.54
N TYR A 51 14.11 3.35 0.69
CA TYR A 51 13.66 4.05 1.90
C TYR A 51 14.37 5.37 2.10
N ASN A 52 15.67 5.42 1.82
CA ASN A 52 16.44 6.66 1.97
C ASN A 52 15.96 7.72 0.96
N ARG A 53 15.57 7.33 -0.24
CA ARG A 53 15.02 8.24 -1.24
C ARG A 53 13.71 8.88 -0.78
N ILE A 54 12.79 8.08 -0.20
CA ILE A 54 11.54 8.58 0.37
C ILE A 54 11.83 9.54 1.54
N HIS A 55 12.74 9.16 2.41
CA HIS A 55 13.10 9.98 3.57
C HIS A 55 13.75 11.31 3.17
N LEU A 56 14.63 11.30 2.17
CA LEU A 56 15.25 12.50 1.62
C LEU A 56 14.22 13.41 0.94
N HIS A 57 13.27 12.81 0.18
CA HIS A 57 12.18 13.56 -0.44
C HIS A 57 11.31 14.25 0.63
N ASN A 58 10.88 13.53 1.65
CA ASN A 58 10.09 14.09 2.74
C ASN A 58 10.83 15.20 3.51
N ARG A 59 12.15 15.08 3.66
CA ARG A 59 12.98 16.16 4.22
C ARG A 59 13.07 17.38 3.31
N ALA A 60 13.18 17.16 2.00
CA ALA A 60 13.23 18.23 1.01
C ALA A 60 11.90 19.00 0.97
N VAL A 61 10.76 18.28 1.01
CA VAL A 61 9.42 18.88 1.10
C VAL A 61 9.29 19.72 2.38
N LYS A 62 9.67 19.18 3.54
CA LYS A 62 9.62 19.90 4.82
C LYS A 62 10.51 21.15 4.87
N ARG A 63 11.57 21.20 4.05
CA ARG A 63 12.48 22.37 3.94
C ARG A 63 12.05 23.36 2.86
N SER A 64 10.87 23.18 2.26
CA SER A 64 10.36 24.02 1.14
C SER A 64 11.32 24.07 -0.07
N ASN A 65 12.18 23.08 -0.23
CA ASN A 65 13.12 23.00 -1.36
C ASN A 65 12.53 22.29 -2.59
N VAL A 66 11.26 21.85 -2.50
CA VAL A 66 10.55 21.25 -3.63
C VAL A 66 9.64 22.29 -4.23
N HIS A 67 9.92 22.67 -5.46
CA HIS A 67 9.00 23.48 -6.24
C HIS A 67 7.93 22.55 -6.82
N PHE A 68 6.72 22.66 -6.30
CA PHE A 68 5.56 22.01 -6.92
C PHE A 68 5.20 22.78 -8.20
N SER A 69 4.72 22.06 -9.20
CA SER A 69 4.22 22.68 -10.43
C SER A 69 3.12 23.69 -10.08
N GLN A 70 3.19 24.86 -10.69
CA GLN A 70 2.11 25.86 -10.58
C GLN A 70 0.92 25.51 -11.48
N GLU A 71 1.13 24.62 -12.44
CA GLU A 71 0.04 24.09 -13.25
C GLU A 71 -0.67 22.98 -12.48
N LEU A 72 -1.89 23.24 -12.07
CA LEU A 72 -2.77 22.32 -11.38
C LEU A 72 -3.80 21.80 -12.41
N PRO A 73 -3.53 20.63 -13.04
CA PRO A 73 -4.45 20.08 -14.03
C PRO A 73 -5.78 19.68 -13.37
N PRO A 74 -6.90 19.74 -14.08
CA PRO A 74 -8.17 19.26 -13.54
C PRO A 74 -8.11 17.76 -13.25
N VAL A 75 -8.71 17.33 -12.14
CA VAL A 75 -8.57 15.98 -11.59
C VAL A 75 -9.92 15.36 -11.27
N SER A 76 -10.11 14.08 -11.61
CA SER A 76 -11.24 13.27 -11.17
C SER A 76 -10.78 12.34 -10.05
N VAL A 77 -11.34 12.51 -8.85
CA VAL A 77 -11.10 11.67 -7.69
C VAL A 77 -12.14 10.57 -7.65
N ILE A 78 -11.69 9.31 -7.75
CA ILE A 78 -12.57 8.15 -7.79
C ILE A 78 -12.48 7.40 -6.46
N ILE A 79 -13.61 7.27 -5.79
CA ILE A 79 -13.76 6.57 -4.51
C ILE A 79 -14.63 5.34 -4.73
N CYS A 80 -14.09 4.16 -4.46
CA CYS A 80 -14.86 2.92 -4.47
C CYS A 80 -15.15 2.52 -3.03
N ALA A 81 -16.43 2.55 -2.65
CA ALA A 81 -16.88 2.20 -1.31
C ALA A 81 -17.69 0.90 -1.37
N ARG A 82 -17.43 -0.01 -0.44
CA ARG A 82 -18.19 -1.23 -0.27
C ARG A 82 -18.52 -1.43 1.20
N GLU A 83 -19.80 -1.34 1.54
CA GLU A 83 -20.27 -1.47 2.93
C GLU A 83 -19.54 -0.50 3.90
N GLU A 84 -19.12 0.67 3.38
CA GLU A 84 -18.31 1.65 4.12
C GLU A 84 -19.07 2.97 4.37
N SER A 85 -20.38 2.89 4.65
CA SER A 85 -21.24 4.07 4.87
C SER A 85 -20.71 5.01 5.97
N GLU A 86 -20.18 4.46 7.05
CA GLU A 86 -19.63 5.24 8.16
C GLU A 86 -18.34 5.97 7.77
N ASN A 87 -17.45 5.29 7.03
CA ASN A 87 -16.22 5.90 6.53
C ASN A 87 -16.50 7.00 5.52
N LEU A 88 -17.49 6.82 4.65
CA LEU A 88 -17.94 7.86 3.72
C LEU A 88 -18.47 9.08 4.48
N ARG A 89 -19.34 8.88 5.48
CA ARG A 89 -19.85 10.00 6.29
C ARG A 89 -18.76 10.78 6.99
N ARG A 90 -17.72 10.10 7.42
CA ARG A 90 -16.61 10.69 8.16
C ARG A 90 -15.60 11.40 7.28
N ASN A 91 -15.20 10.79 6.15
CA ASN A 91 -14.04 11.22 5.39
C ASN A 91 -14.41 11.97 4.09
N LEU A 92 -15.56 11.69 3.47
CA LEU A 92 -15.96 12.30 2.20
C LEU A 92 -16.06 13.84 2.26
N PRO A 93 -16.58 14.46 3.33
CA PRO A 93 -16.60 15.93 3.42
C PRO A 93 -15.21 16.54 3.32
N ALA A 94 -14.18 15.93 3.94
CA ALA A 94 -12.81 16.42 3.88
C ALA A 94 -12.21 16.32 2.47
N VAL A 95 -12.63 15.34 1.66
CA VAL A 95 -12.25 15.24 0.24
C VAL A 95 -12.95 16.29 -0.60
N LEU A 96 -14.23 16.56 -0.33
CA LEU A 96 -15.04 17.53 -1.07
C LEU A 96 -14.64 18.97 -0.79
N GLU A 97 -14.08 19.25 0.40
CA GLU A 97 -13.67 20.58 0.83
C GLU A 97 -12.17 20.87 0.59
N GLN A 98 -11.51 20.09 -0.28
CA GLN A 98 -10.11 20.31 -0.66
C GLN A 98 -9.94 21.62 -1.41
N ASP A 99 -8.87 22.35 -1.06
CA ASP A 99 -8.48 23.58 -1.77
C ASP A 99 -7.74 23.23 -3.08
N TYR A 100 -8.51 22.78 -4.08
CA TYR A 100 -7.98 22.46 -5.40
C TYR A 100 -8.82 23.18 -6.48
N PRO A 101 -8.19 23.86 -7.49
CA PRO A 101 -8.89 24.77 -8.39
C PRO A 101 -9.99 24.13 -9.22
N GLN A 102 -9.76 22.92 -9.69
CA GLN A 102 -10.69 22.23 -10.59
C GLN A 102 -10.64 20.72 -10.39
N PHE A 103 -11.62 20.18 -9.70
CA PHE A 103 -11.72 18.74 -9.48
C PHE A 103 -13.18 18.30 -9.41
N GLU A 104 -13.38 17.01 -9.56
CA GLU A 104 -14.64 16.35 -9.29
C GLU A 104 -14.39 15.10 -8.41
N VAL A 105 -15.38 14.69 -7.68
CA VAL A 105 -15.35 13.50 -6.86
C VAL A 105 -16.42 12.53 -7.35
N ILE A 106 -16.02 11.30 -7.64
CA ILE A 106 -16.91 10.24 -8.15
C ILE A 106 -16.91 9.12 -7.13
N VAL A 107 -18.06 8.91 -6.49
CA VAL A 107 -18.24 7.82 -5.52
C VAL A 107 -18.99 6.68 -6.17
N ILE A 108 -18.37 5.51 -6.27
CA ILE A 108 -19.02 4.29 -6.73
C ILE A 108 -19.31 3.41 -5.51
N ASN A 109 -20.58 3.34 -5.16
CA ASN A 109 -21.08 2.53 -4.05
C ASN A 109 -21.29 1.07 -4.49
N ASP A 110 -20.65 0.13 -3.81
CA ASP A 110 -20.78 -1.32 -4.03
C ASP A 110 -21.42 -1.97 -2.78
N GLY A 111 -22.46 -1.39 -2.26
CA GLY A 111 -23.18 -1.87 -1.08
C GLY A 111 -24.67 -1.58 -1.18
N ASP A 112 -25.48 -2.47 -0.62
CA ASP A 112 -26.94 -2.46 -0.70
C ASP A 112 -27.62 -1.67 0.43
N THR A 113 -26.95 -0.66 1.01
CA THR A 113 -27.59 0.08 2.08
C THR A 113 -28.20 1.38 1.58
N ASP A 114 -29.53 1.46 1.65
CA ASP A 114 -30.32 2.67 1.35
C ASP A 114 -29.80 3.92 2.06
N GLU A 115 -29.27 3.74 3.27
CA GLU A 115 -28.67 4.85 4.06
C GLU A 115 -27.46 5.52 3.40
N SER A 116 -26.66 4.78 2.62
CA SER A 116 -25.51 5.37 1.94
C SER A 116 -25.96 6.17 0.72
N GLU A 117 -26.99 5.71 0.03
CA GLU A 117 -27.55 6.36 -1.16
C GLU A 117 -28.21 7.68 -0.80
N ASP A 118 -29.05 7.68 0.23
CA ASP A 118 -29.69 8.91 0.74
C ASP A 118 -28.65 9.97 1.16
N TYR A 119 -27.62 9.54 1.84
CA TYR A 119 -26.53 10.42 2.25
C TYR A 119 -25.75 11.00 1.06
N LEU A 120 -25.41 10.18 0.08
CA LEU A 120 -24.69 10.64 -1.12
C LEU A 120 -25.55 11.58 -1.96
N THR A 121 -26.83 11.31 -2.10
CA THR A 121 -27.79 12.18 -2.80
C THR A 121 -27.86 13.57 -2.12
N LEU A 122 -27.93 13.61 -0.81
CA LEU A 122 -27.97 14.86 -0.05
C LEU A 122 -26.65 15.65 -0.20
N LEU A 123 -25.51 14.96 -0.26
CA LEU A 123 -24.21 15.62 -0.51
C LEU A 123 -24.08 16.11 -1.94
N GLU A 124 -24.60 15.41 -2.94
CA GLU A 124 -24.60 15.83 -4.35
C GLU A 124 -25.39 17.14 -4.56
N GLU A 125 -26.48 17.34 -3.82
CA GLU A 125 -27.20 18.60 -3.81
C GLU A 125 -26.36 19.76 -3.23
N LYS A 126 -25.53 19.46 -2.22
CA LYS A 126 -24.69 20.46 -1.55
C LYS A 126 -23.41 20.75 -2.32
N TYR A 127 -22.80 19.73 -2.96
CA TYR A 127 -21.50 19.82 -3.66
C TYR A 127 -21.66 19.50 -5.14
N PRO A 128 -21.78 20.49 -6.02
CA PRO A 128 -22.03 20.27 -7.47
C PRO A 128 -20.91 19.50 -8.21
N HIS A 129 -19.76 19.33 -7.59
CA HIS A 129 -18.64 18.56 -8.13
C HIS A 129 -18.59 17.12 -7.60
N LEU A 130 -19.57 16.70 -6.80
CA LEU A 130 -19.76 15.31 -6.41
C LEU A 130 -20.70 14.64 -7.42
N TYR A 131 -20.36 13.43 -7.82
CA TYR A 131 -21.21 12.52 -8.57
C TYR A 131 -21.15 11.14 -7.90
N HIS A 132 -22.28 10.48 -7.72
CA HIS A 132 -22.28 9.13 -7.20
C HIS A 132 -23.02 8.17 -8.15
N SER A 133 -22.64 6.90 -8.07
CA SER A 133 -23.30 5.81 -8.80
C SER A 133 -23.12 4.50 -8.02
N PHE A 134 -23.81 3.47 -8.44
CA PHE A 134 -23.78 2.16 -7.78
C PHE A 134 -23.35 1.06 -8.74
N VAL A 135 -22.86 -0.04 -8.17
CA VAL A 135 -22.51 -1.25 -8.94
C VAL A 135 -23.74 -2.12 -9.13
N PRO A 136 -24.18 -2.41 -10.38
CA PRO A 136 -25.34 -3.26 -10.62
C PRO A 136 -25.14 -4.69 -10.12
N ASP A 137 -26.17 -5.29 -9.53
CA ASP A 137 -26.14 -6.67 -8.98
C ASP A 137 -25.96 -7.76 -10.02
N SER A 138 -26.24 -7.48 -11.28
CA SER A 138 -26.18 -8.44 -12.39
C SER A 138 -24.77 -8.83 -12.81
N SER A 139 -23.73 -8.22 -12.24
CA SER A 139 -22.33 -8.43 -12.64
C SER A 139 -21.68 -9.66 -12.03
N ARG A 140 -22.23 -10.86 -12.29
CA ARG A 140 -21.77 -12.13 -11.69
C ARG A 140 -20.38 -12.62 -12.13
N TYR A 141 -19.81 -12.05 -13.20
CA TYR A 141 -18.60 -12.59 -13.84
C TYR A 141 -17.34 -11.74 -13.65
N ILE A 142 -17.44 -10.55 -13.06
CA ILE A 142 -16.30 -9.63 -12.86
C ILE A 142 -16.17 -9.32 -11.36
N SER A 143 -14.92 -9.20 -10.89
CA SER A 143 -14.68 -8.67 -9.54
C SER A 143 -15.40 -7.33 -9.37
N ARG A 144 -16.29 -7.22 -8.39
CA ARG A 144 -17.09 -6.01 -8.12
C ARG A 144 -16.22 -4.78 -8.00
N LYS A 145 -15.06 -4.89 -7.30
CA LYS A 145 -14.08 -3.79 -7.20
C LYS A 145 -13.55 -3.34 -8.57
N LYS A 146 -13.26 -4.27 -9.49
CA LYS A 146 -12.82 -3.91 -10.85
C LYS A 146 -13.93 -3.21 -11.63
N LEU A 147 -15.16 -3.64 -11.46
CA LEU A 147 -16.31 -3.00 -12.09
C LEU A 147 -16.53 -1.60 -11.52
N ALA A 148 -16.49 -1.43 -10.21
CA ALA A 148 -16.59 -0.11 -9.57
C ALA A 148 -15.52 0.87 -10.10
N VAL A 149 -14.26 0.45 -10.14
CA VAL A 149 -13.17 1.25 -10.74
C VAL A 149 -13.46 1.58 -12.22
N THR A 150 -13.93 0.61 -13.00
CA THR A 150 -14.23 0.84 -14.42
C THR A 150 -15.39 1.83 -14.61
N LEU A 151 -16.42 1.75 -13.77
CA LEU A 151 -17.53 2.70 -13.77
C LEU A 151 -17.05 4.10 -13.40
N GLY A 152 -16.22 4.23 -12.37
CA GLY A 152 -15.62 5.50 -11.97
C GLY A 152 -14.79 6.13 -13.10
N ILE A 153 -13.95 5.35 -13.79
CA ILE A 153 -13.17 5.81 -14.94
C ILE A 153 -14.08 6.27 -16.07
N LYS A 154 -15.16 5.54 -16.36
CA LYS A 154 -16.11 5.92 -17.43
C LYS A 154 -16.94 7.16 -17.10
N ALA A 155 -17.19 7.39 -15.83
CA ALA A 155 -17.92 8.57 -15.36
C ALA A 155 -17.03 9.81 -15.26
N SER A 156 -15.70 9.64 -15.22
CA SER A 156 -14.76 10.73 -15.05
C SER A 156 -14.75 11.68 -16.25
N LYS A 157 -14.72 12.97 -15.95
CA LYS A 157 -14.69 14.09 -16.90
C LYS A 157 -13.26 14.50 -17.27
N TYR A 158 -12.31 14.25 -16.38
CA TYR A 158 -10.93 14.70 -16.53
C TYR A 158 -9.98 13.56 -16.81
N ASP A 159 -8.87 13.83 -17.51
CA ASP A 159 -7.87 12.83 -17.88
C ASP A 159 -6.96 12.40 -16.72
N TRP A 160 -6.81 13.27 -15.70
CA TRP A 160 -6.05 12.94 -14.50
C TRP A 160 -6.97 12.29 -13.47
N LEU A 161 -6.67 11.02 -13.16
CA LEU A 161 -7.48 10.20 -12.26
C LEU A 161 -6.71 9.93 -10.97
N VAL A 162 -7.34 10.21 -9.84
CA VAL A 162 -6.85 9.86 -8.51
C VAL A 162 -7.78 8.82 -7.90
N PHE A 163 -7.22 7.71 -7.46
CA PHE A 163 -7.98 6.65 -6.80
C PHE A 163 -7.72 6.68 -5.32
N THR A 164 -8.79 6.66 -4.53
CA THR A 164 -8.72 6.54 -3.08
C THR A 164 -9.81 5.63 -2.56
N GLU A 165 -9.68 5.18 -1.33
CA GLU A 165 -10.68 4.36 -0.65
C GLU A 165 -11.45 5.22 0.37
N ALA A 166 -12.67 4.82 0.71
CA ALA A 166 -13.53 5.58 1.63
C ALA A 166 -12.96 5.70 3.06
N ASN A 167 -12.04 4.80 3.44
CA ASN A 167 -11.35 4.81 4.73
C ASN A 167 -10.14 5.76 4.78
N CYS A 168 -9.74 6.35 3.65
CA CYS A 168 -8.62 7.30 3.60
C CYS A 168 -9.08 8.68 4.05
N GLN A 169 -8.36 9.26 4.99
CA GLN A 169 -8.52 10.65 5.41
C GLN A 169 -7.40 11.48 4.78
N PRO A 170 -7.71 12.51 4.00
CA PRO A 170 -6.73 13.40 3.38
C PRO A 170 -6.07 14.32 4.41
#